data_f42c1d907fb1a4408e0f32ac5a065ca6
#
_entry.id   f42c1d907fb1a4408e0f32ac5a065ca6
#
_cell.length_a   1.000
_cell.length_b   1.000
_cell.length_c   1.000
_cell.angle_alpha   90.00
_cell.angle_beta   90.00
_cell.angle_gamma   90.00
#
_symmetry.space_group_name_H-M   'P 1'
#
loop_
_entity.id
_entity.type
_entity.pdbx_description
1 polymer ?
#
loop_
_entity_poly.entity_id
_entity_poly.type
_entity_poly.pdbx_seq_one_letter_code
_entity_poly.pdbx_strand_id
1 'polypeptide(L)'
;MWGQPGTNGQHAYYQLIHQGTKLIPADFIGLVSPAHEVGGHQDIFMANFFAQPEALAFGRTAEQVRADGVPEAQVAARTFAGNHPTTSIMVPELSPKVLGQLIATYEHKTFVQGAVWGIDSFDQWGVELGKKLAQAIIPELTAETAPTLTHDSSTSALIRRYRKGRGRA
;
A
#
# COMPACT_ATOMS: atom_id res chain seq x y z
N MET A 1 -1.36 -0.37 -6.34
CA MET A 1 -1.11 -1.56 -5.49
C MET A 1 0.12 -1.28 -4.64
N TRP A 2 0.08 -1.58 -3.35
CA TRP A 2 1.20 -1.39 -2.42
C TRP A 2 1.22 -2.56 -1.44
N GLY A 3 2.37 -2.85 -0.89
CA GLY A 3 2.54 -3.96 0.02
C GLY A 3 3.93 -3.97 0.63
N GLN A 4 4.12 -4.84 1.59
CA GLN A 4 5.39 -5.06 2.29
C GLN A 4 5.52 -6.54 2.67
N PRO A 5 6.73 -7.02 3.01
CA PRO A 5 6.88 -8.29 3.70
C PRO A 5 5.97 -8.34 4.92
N GLY A 6 5.31 -9.48 5.13
CA GLY A 6 4.26 -9.63 6.15
C GLY A 6 4.67 -9.19 7.54
N THR A 7 5.91 -9.50 7.95
CA THR A 7 6.48 -9.09 9.24
C THR A 7 6.49 -7.57 9.43
N ASN A 8 6.89 -6.82 8.40
CA ASN A 8 6.90 -5.35 8.45
C ASN A 8 5.48 -4.79 8.34
N GLY A 9 4.67 -5.32 7.40
CA GLY A 9 3.29 -4.89 7.16
C GLY A 9 2.41 -5.01 8.40
N GLN A 10 2.57 -6.10 9.17
CA GLN A 10 1.84 -6.37 10.39
C GLN A 10 2.00 -5.25 11.43
N HIS A 11 3.20 -4.68 11.54
CA HIS A 11 3.48 -3.57 12.45
C HIS A 11 3.28 -2.18 11.84
N ALA A 12 3.17 -2.08 10.52
CA ALA A 12 3.07 -0.80 9.83
C ALA A 12 1.63 -0.37 9.55
N TYR A 13 0.77 -1.26 9.02
CA TYR A 13 -0.55 -0.86 8.54
C TYR A 13 -1.67 -1.90 8.73
N TYR A 14 -1.42 -3.06 9.33
CA TYR A 14 -2.49 -4.05 9.52
C TYR A 14 -3.59 -3.54 10.45
N GLN A 15 -3.27 -2.70 11.41
CA GLN A 15 -4.26 -2.02 12.24
C GLN A 15 -5.27 -1.23 11.38
N LEU A 16 -4.79 -0.56 10.32
CA LEU A 16 -5.64 0.15 9.38
C LEU A 16 -6.54 -0.80 8.57
N ILE A 17 -6.03 -1.99 8.20
CA ILE A 17 -6.83 -3.00 7.50
C ILE A 17 -7.94 -3.52 8.40
N HIS A 18 -7.67 -3.76 9.69
CA HIS A 18 -8.64 -4.28 10.65
C HIS A 18 -9.70 -3.25 11.08
N GLN A 19 -9.30 -2.01 11.38
CA GLN A 19 -10.17 -1.01 12.02
C GLN A 19 -10.15 0.35 11.33
N GLY A 20 -9.63 0.44 10.09
CA GLY A 20 -9.67 1.67 9.32
C GLY A 20 -11.08 2.02 8.83
N THR A 21 -11.24 3.26 8.37
CA THR A 21 -12.52 3.80 7.89
C THR A 21 -12.90 3.34 6.47
N LYS A 22 -11.99 2.67 5.77
CA LYS A 22 -12.19 2.16 4.41
C LYS A 22 -11.95 0.66 4.37
N LEU A 23 -12.80 -0.04 3.63
CA LEU A 23 -12.56 -1.44 3.32
C LEU A 23 -11.36 -1.56 2.37
N ILE A 24 -10.36 -2.32 2.78
CA ILE A 24 -9.13 -2.54 2.01
C ILE A 24 -9.01 -4.05 1.75
N PRO A 25 -9.33 -4.51 0.53
CA PRO A 25 -9.05 -5.90 0.15
C PRO A 25 -7.55 -6.17 0.19
N ALA A 26 -7.16 -7.32 0.77
CA ALA A 26 -5.75 -7.66 0.92
C ALA A 26 -5.42 -9.01 0.27
N ASP A 27 -4.31 -9.07 -0.44
CA ASP A 27 -3.75 -10.32 -0.97
C ASP A 27 -2.56 -10.73 -0.08
N PHE A 28 -2.61 -11.94 0.45
CA PHE A 28 -1.55 -12.56 1.22
C PHE A 28 -0.82 -13.58 0.34
N ILE A 29 0.50 -13.44 0.22
CA ILE A 29 1.31 -14.35 -0.58
C ILE A 29 2.24 -15.11 0.37
N GLY A 30 2.12 -16.43 0.41
CA GLY A 30 2.92 -17.31 1.25
C GLY A 30 3.71 -18.33 0.41
N LEU A 31 4.89 -18.68 0.88
CA LEU A 31 5.77 -19.69 0.29
C LEU A 31 5.73 -20.95 1.16
N VAL A 32 5.52 -22.13 0.56
CA VAL A 32 5.60 -23.40 1.30
C VAL A 32 7.04 -23.68 1.73
N SER A 33 7.98 -23.50 0.81
CA SER A 33 9.40 -23.70 1.06
C SER A 33 10.15 -22.37 0.96
N PRO A 34 10.93 -21.98 1.98
CA PRO A 34 11.80 -20.81 1.92
C PRO A 34 13.01 -21.08 1.04
N ALA A 35 13.67 -20.01 0.55
CA ALA A 35 14.93 -20.13 -0.17
C ALA A 35 16.06 -20.68 0.71
N HIS A 36 16.02 -20.40 2.02
CA HIS A 36 16.94 -20.86 3.02
C HIS A 36 16.20 -21.16 4.33
N GLU A 37 16.40 -22.33 4.88
CA GLU A 37 15.87 -22.67 6.21
C GLU A 37 16.64 -21.93 7.32
N VAL A 38 15.92 -21.31 8.23
CA VAL A 38 16.47 -20.64 9.41
C VAL A 38 15.70 -21.13 10.64
N GLY A 39 16.07 -22.26 11.17
CA GLY A 39 15.36 -22.90 12.29
C GLY A 39 13.89 -23.11 11.97
N GLY A 40 12.98 -22.79 12.90
CA GLY A 40 11.53 -22.87 12.70
C GLY A 40 10.88 -21.60 12.16
N HIS A 41 11.63 -20.67 11.56
CA HIS A 41 11.09 -19.37 11.14
C HIS A 41 10.02 -19.50 10.06
N GLN A 42 10.16 -20.45 9.12
CA GLN A 42 9.18 -20.65 8.06
C GLN A 42 7.79 -21.00 8.63
N ASP A 43 7.73 -21.90 9.59
CA ASP A 43 6.47 -22.28 10.22
C ASP A 43 5.84 -21.11 10.98
N ILE A 44 6.66 -20.28 11.64
CA ILE A 44 6.19 -19.06 12.31
C ILE A 44 5.62 -18.06 11.30
N PHE A 45 6.27 -17.85 10.15
CA PHE A 45 5.75 -16.99 9.10
C PHE A 45 4.45 -17.53 8.51
N MET A 46 4.39 -18.83 8.25
CA MET A 46 3.18 -19.45 7.71
C MET A 46 2.03 -19.45 8.73
N ALA A 47 2.30 -19.59 10.02
CA ALA A 47 1.27 -19.44 11.06
C ALA A 47 0.66 -18.02 11.01
N ASN A 48 1.47 -16.97 10.85
CA ASN A 48 0.97 -15.60 10.67
C ASN A 48 0.23 -15.43 9.33
N PHE A 49 0.71 -16.05 8.25
CA PHE A 49 0.06 -16.06 6.96
C PHE A 49 -1.37 -16.64 7.04
N PHE A 50 -1.59 -17.65 7.84
CA PHE A 50 -2.94 -18.23 8.06
C PHE A 50 -3.78 -17.39 9.04
N ALA A 51 -3.18 -16.95 10.14
CA ALA A 51 -3.89 -16.25 11.21
C ALA A 51 -4.42 -14.86 10.79
N GLN A 52 -3.70 -14.12 9.96
CA GLN A 52 -4.12 -12.77 9.58
C GLN A 52 -5.38 -12.76 8.70
N PRO A 53 -5.50 -13.56 7.62
CA PRO A 53 -6.75 -13.68 6.88
C PRO A 53 -7.91 -14.19 7.74
N GLU A 54 -7.67 -15.14 8.65
CA GLU A 54 -8.69 -15.64 9.59
C GLU A 54 -9.21 -14.51 10.50
N ALA A 55 -8.30 -13.74 11.10
CA ALA A 55 -8.65 -12.61 11.94
C ALA A 55 -9.42 -11.52 11.17
N LEU A 56 -9.03 -11.24 9.92
CA LEU A 56 -9.73 -10.31 9.06
C LEU A 56 -11.13 -10.79 8.66
N ALA A 57 -11.30 -12.09 8.42
CA ALA A 57 -12.58 -12.68 8.02
C ALA A 57 -13.57 -12.71 9.18
N PHE A 58 -13.14 -13.20 10.35
CA PHE A 58 -14.04 -13.48 11.46
C PHE A 58 -14.08 -12.38 12.52
N GLY A 59 -13.02 -11.61 12.65
CA GLY A 59 -12.92 -10.58 13.68
C GLY A 59 -12.94 -11.15 15.10
N ARG A 60 -13.44 -10.34 16.05
CA ARG A 60 -13.64 -10.72 17.46
C ARG A 60 -14.77 -9.91 18.07
N THR A 61 -15.77 -10.58 18.64
CA THR A 61 -16.93 -9.89 19.22
C THR A 61 -16.61 -9.29 20.60
N ALA A 62 -17.40 -8.31 21.02
CA ALA A 62 -17.27 -7.69 22.34
C ALA A 62 -17.44 -8.72 23.48
N GLU A 63 -18.31 -9.74 23.29
CA GLU A 63 -18.50 -10.82 24.26
C GLU A 63 -17.26 -11.69 24.41
N GLN A 64 -16.62 -12.05 23.29
CA GLN A 64 -15.36 -12.79 23.32
C GLN A 64 -14.24 -11.99 23.99
N VAL A 65 -14.18 -10.68 23.71
CA VAL A 65 -13.18 -9.81 24.35
C VAL A 65 -13.41 -9.71 25.86
N ARG A 66 -14.66 -9.62 26.33
CA ARG A 66 -14.99 -9.64 27.77
C ARG A 66 -14.67 -10.98 28.42
N ALA A 67 -14.93 -12.08 27.72
CA ALA A 67 -14.64 -13.42 28.22
C ALA A 67 -13.14 -13.63 28.49
N ASP A 68 -12.25 -12.91 27.79
CA ASP A 68 -10.81 -12.91 28.04
C ASP A 68 -10.38 -12.05 29.25
N GLY A 69 -11.32 -11.46 29.98
CA GLY A 69 -11.01 -10.62 31.14
C GLY A 69 -10.49 -9.23 30.79
N VAL A 70 -10.75 -8.74 29.58
CA VAL A 70 -10.33 -7.38 29.16
C VAL A 70 -11.17 -6.33 29.93
N PRO A 71 -10.55 -5.29 30.52
CA PRO A 71 -11.26 -4.20 31.17
C PRO A 71 -12.29 -3.54 30.24
N GLU A 72 -13.50 -3.25 30.74
CA GLU A 72 -14.60 -2.72 29.93
C GLU A 72 -14.22 -1.48 29.10
N ALA A 73 -13.38 -0.59 29.65
CA ALA A 73 -12.89 0.59 28.96
C ALA A 73 -12.06 0.27 27.67
N GLN A 74 -11.57 -0.96 27.53
CA GLN A 74 -10.77 -1.40 26.38
C GLN A 74 -11.56 -2.30 25.42
N VAL A 75 -12.77 -2.78 25.80
CA VAL A 75 -13.55 -3.74 25.01
C VAL A 75 -13.81 -3.21 23.59
N ALA A 76 -14.26 -1.98 23.46
CA ALA A 76 -14.56 -1.38 22.15
C ALA A 76 -13.32 -1.33 21.24
N ALA A 77 -12.15 -0.96 21.77
CA ALA A 77 -10.91 -0.87 21.02
C ALA A 77 -10.36 -2.25 20.59
N ARG A 78 -10.74 -3.32 21.29
CA ARG A 78 -10.31 -4.70 21.02
C ARG A 78 -11.37 -5.54 20.32
N THR A 79 -12.49 -4.96 19.95
CA THR A 79 -13.54 -5.57 19.14
C THR A 79 -13.23 -5.34 17.66
N PHE A 80 -13.27 -6.39 16.87
CA PHE A 80 -12.99 -6.37 15.45
C PHE A 80 -14.21 -6.89 14.68
N ALA A 81 -14.69 -6.10 13.73
CA ALA A 81 -15.92 -6.42 12.99
C ALA A 81 -15.78 -7.67 12.11
N GLY A 82 -14.57 -7.98 11.65
CA GLY A 82 -14.40 -9.03 10.64
C GLY A 82 -14.97 -8.64 9.28
N ASN A 83 -15.25 -9.66 8.46
CA ASN A 83 -15.83 -9.50 7.11
C ASN A 83 -14.97 -8.63 6.16
N HIS A 84 -13.65 -8.65 6.34
CA HIS A 84 -12.71 -8.02 5.43
C HIS A 84 -12.28 -9.03 4.37
N PRO A 85 -12.46 -8.73 3.06
CA PRO A 85 -12.13 -9.67 2.00
C PRO A 85 -10.61 -9.81 1.84
N THR A 86 -10.16 -11.06 1.75
CA THR A 86 -8.76 -11.39 1.51
C THR A 86 -8.63 -12.46 0.42
N THR A 87 -7.48 -12.47 -0.24
CA THR A 87 -7.06 -13.56 -1.14
C THR A 87 -5.78 -14.17 -0.59
N SER A 88 -5.77 -15.48 -0.34
CA SER A 88 -4.55 -16.19 0.03
C SER A 88 -3.96 -16.91 -1.17
N ILE A 89 -2.75 -16.54 -1.55
CA ILE A 89 -1.99 -17.13 -2.65
C ILE A 89 -0.83 -17.90 -2.04
N MET A 90 -0.91 -19.22 -2.07
CA MET A 90 0.15 -20.07 -1.55
C MET A 90 0.90 -20.71 -2.72
N VAL A 91 2.21 -20.52 -2.79
CA VAL A 91 3.06 -21.04 -3.84
C VAL A 91 4.13 -21.98 -3.27
N PRO A 92 4.61 -22.98 -4.04
CA PRO A 92 5.59 -23.94 -3.52
C PRO A 92 6.88 -23.27 -3.04
N GLU A 93 7.44 -22.40 -3.87
CA GLU A 93 8.69 -21.67 -3.63
C GLU A 93 8.75 -20.42 -4.49
N LEU A 94 9.63 -19.47 -4.19
CA LEU A 94 9.86 -18.30 -5.02
C LEU A 94 10.91 -18.60 -6.10
N SER A 95 10.48 -19.24 -7.18
CA SER A 95 11.30 -19.44 -8.37
C SER A 95 11.05 -18.33 -9.42
N PRO A 96 11.94 -18.16 -10.42
CA PRO A 96 11.70 -17.23 -11.53
C PRO A 96 10.38 -17.49 -12.26
N LYS A 97 9.98 -18.75 -12.40
CA LYS A 97 8.69 -19.16 -12.98
C LYS A 97 7.52 -18.67 -12.15
N VAL A 98 7.56 -18.90 -10.83
CA VAL A 98 6.49 -18.49 -9.92
C VAL A 98 6.39 -16.97 -9.85
N LEU A 99 7.52 -16.26 -9.81
CA LEU A 99 7.52 -14.80 -9.86
C LEU A 99 6.89 -14.27 -11.15
N GLY A 100 7.23 -14.86 -12.31
CA GLY A 100 6.61 -14.51 -13.59
C GLY A 100 5.10 -14.75 -13.60
N GLN A 101 4.62 -15.84 -13.00
CA GLN A 101 3.20 -16.12 -12.85
C GLN A 101 2.49 -15.10 -11.95
N LEU A 102 3.11 -14.70 -10.85
CA LEU A 102 2.56 -13.65 -9.97
C LEU A 102 2.47 -12.30 -10.70
N ILE A 103 3.53 -11.90 -11.41
CA ILE A 103 3.53 -10.67 -12.20
C ILE A 103 2.39 -10.71 -13.23
N ALA A 104 2.31 -11.75 -14.03
CA ALA A 104 1.26 -11.90 -15.04
C ALA A 104 -0.15 -11.89 -14.43
N THR A 105 -0.34 -12.49 -13.26
CA THR A 105 -1.62 -12.46 -12.53
C THR A 105 -2.04 -11.03 -12.20
N TYR A 106 -1.12 -10.21 -11.72
CA TYR A 106 -1.42 -8.81 -11.36
C TYR A 106 -1.57 -7.90 -12.58
N GLU A 107 -0.87 -8.18 -13.67
CA GLU A 107 -1.10 -7.48 -14.94
C GLU A 107 -2.52 -7.78 -15.48
N HIS A 108 -2.91 -9.05 -15.52
CA HIS A 108 -4.26 -9.44 -15.91
C HIS A 108 -5.33 -8.87 -14.97
N LYS A 109 -5.09 -8.89 -13.66
CA LYS A 109 -6.00 -8.28 -12.66
C LYS A 109 -6.23 -6.80 -12.96
N THR A 110 -5.17 -6.05 -13.25
CA THR A 110 -5.24 -4.62 -13.58
C THR A 110 -6.03 -4.39 -14.87
N PHE A 111 -5.75 -5.17 -15.90
CA PHE A 111 -6.47 -5.09 -17.18
C PHE A 111 -7.96 -5.40 -17.01
N VAL A 112 -8.28 -6.52 -16.34
CA VAL A 112 -9.69 -6.94 -16.15
C VAL A 112 -10.46 -5.95 -15.31
N GLN A 113 -9.88 -5.42 -14.24
CA GLN A 113 -10.51 -4.39 -13.41
C GLN A 113 -10.82 -3.12 -14.23
N GLY A 114 -9.87 -2.67 -15.06
CA GLY A 114 -10.09 -1.53 -15.95
C GLY A 114 -11.21 -1.81 -16.96
N ALA A 115 -11.23 -2.98 -17.58
CA ALA A 115 -12.28 -3.36 -18.51
C ALA A 115 -13.67 -3.40 -17.84
N VAL A 116 -13.76 -3.95 -16.62
CA VAL A 116 -15.02 -3.99 -15.84
C VAL A 116 -15.49 -2.60 -15.44
N TRP A 117 -14.57 -1.71 -15.08
CA TRP A 117 -14.89 -0.35 -14.65
C TRP A 117 -15.02 0.65 -15.80
N GLY A 118 -14.69 0.25 -17.03
CA GLY A 118 -14.72 1.12 -18.20
C GLY A 118 -13.68 2.25 -18.15
N ILE A 119 -12.48 1.96 -17.64
CA ILE A 119 -11.36 2.90 -17.55
C ILE A 119 -10.14 2.37 -18.30
N ASP A 120 -9.28 3.28 -18.74
CA ASP A 120 -8.03 2.96 -19.43
C ASP A 120 -6.94 2.63 -18.39
N SER A 121 -6.75 1.34 -18.09
CA SER A 121 -5.90 0.85 -17.01
C SER A 121 -4.45 1.29 -17.10
N PHE A 122 -3.94 1.59 -18.29
CA PHE A 122 -2.53 1.88 -18.56
C PHE A 122 -2.25 3.34 -18.93
N ASP A 123 -3.28 4.18 -19.00
CA ASP A 123 -3.14 5.61 -19.23
C ASP A 123 -2.83 6.35 -17.92
N GLN A 124 -2.05 7.41 -18.05
CA GLN A 124 -1.54 8.18 -16.91
C GLN A 124 -1.75 9.69 -17.08
N TRP A 125 -2.99 10.09 -17.38
CA TRP A 125 -3.36 11.49 -17.63
C TRP A 125 -2.88 12.47 -16.54
N GLY A 126 -2.93 12.06 -15.28
CA GLY A 126 -2.43 12.87 -14.16
C GLY A 126 -0.90 13.05 -14.18
N VAL A 127 -0.15 12.02 -14.60
CA VAL A 127 1.30 12.11 -14.75
C VAL A 127 1.67 13.01 -15.92
N GLU A 128 0.93 12.96 -17.03
CA GLU A 128 1.13 13.85 -18.18
C GLU A 128 0.89 15.32 -17.81
N LEU A 129 -0.15 15.60 -17.04
CA LEU A 129 -0.39 16.94 -16.51
C LEU A 129 0.79 17.42 -15.67
N GLY A 130 1.27 16.60 -14.75
CA GLY A 130 2.46 16.91 -13.93
C GLY A 130 3.69 17.21 -14.75
N LYS A 131 3.96 16.44 -15.83
CA LYS A 131 5.07 16.67 -16.74
C LYS A 131 4.94 18.00 -17.48
N LYS A 132 3.75 18.36 -17.97
CA LYS A 132 3.51 19.65 -18.64
C LYS A 132 3.77 20.82 -17.69
N LEU A 133 3.28 20.74 -16.45
CA LEU A 133 3.54 21.76 -15.42
C LEU A 133 5.02 21.86 -15.09
N ALA A 134 5.72 20.74 -14.94
CA ALA A 134 7.16 20.73 -14.68
C ALA A 134 7.96 21.39 -15.81
N GLN A 135 7.59 21.12 -17.07
CA GLN A 135 8.23 21.77 -18.23
C GLN A 135 8.05 23.29 -18.23
N ALA A 136 6.93 23.81 -17.76
CA ALA A 136 6.72 25.25 -17.61
C ALA A 136 7.57 25.84 -16.47
N ILE A 137 7.79 25.10 -15.39
CA ILE A 137 8.57 25.54 -14.23
C ILE A 137 10.09 25.50 -14.48
N ILE A 138 10.60 24.56 -15.28
CA ILE A 138 12.05 24.41 -15.54
C ILE A 138 12.72 25.73 -15.96
N PRO A 139 12.24 26.48 -16.98
CA PRO A 139 12.85 27.74 -17.37
C PRO A 139 12.80 28.79 -16.25
N GLU A 140 11.77 28.81 -15.44
CA GLU A 140 11.67 29.72 -14.30
C GLU A 140 12.71 29.42 -13.21
N LEU A 141 13.05 28.14 -13.01
CA LEU A 141 14.10 27.73 -12.08
C LEU A 141 15.51 28.05 -12.60
N THR A 142 15.73 28.01 -13.92
CA THR A 142 17.05 28.12 -14.54
C THR A 142 17.38 29.54 -15.02
N ALA A 143 16.41 30.45 -15.11
CA ALA A 143 16.61 31.82 -15.54
C ALA A 143 17.68 32.53 -14.72
N GLU A 144 18.52 33.32 -15.36
CA GLU A 144 19.56 34.14 -14.70
C GLU A 144 18.95 35.29 -13.90
N THR A 145 17.90 35.90 -14.42
CA THR A 145 17.14 36.97 -13.76
C THR A 145 15.86 36.45 -13.11
N ALA A 146 15.28 37.23 -12.19
CA ALA A 146 14.04 36.87 -11.54
C ALA A 146 12.88 36.75 -12.56
N PRO A 147 12.27 35.54 -12.71
CA PRO A 147 11.17 35.34 -13.65
C PRO A 147 9.86 35.90 -13.11
N THR A 148 8.97 36.28 -14.02
CA THR A 148 7.57 36.52 -13.66
C THR A 148 6.87 35.16 -13.45
N LEU A 149 6.43 34.87 -12.23
CA LEU A 149 5.76 33.62 -11.88
C LEU A 149 4.25 33.79 -12.02
N THR A 150 3.62 32.85 -12.72
CA THR A 150 2.16 32.83 -12.96
C THR A 150 1.45 31.67 -12.27
N HIS A 151 2.15 30.99 -11.35
CA HIS A 151 1.63 29.89 -10.57
C HIS A 151 0.82 30.38 -9.34
N ASP A 152 0.16 29.46 -8.67
CA ASP A 152 -0.47 29.72 -7.38
C ASP A 152 0.57 30.23 -6.34
N SER A 153 0.05 30.76 -5.23
CA SER A 153 0.90 31.39 -4.20
C SER A 153 1.92 30.42 -3.58
N SER A 154 1.53 29.16 -3.36
CA SER A 154 2.39 28.13 -2.77
C SER A 154 3.52 27.75 -3.74
N THR A 155 3.17 27.40 -4.96
CA THR A 155 4.17 27.03 -6.00
C THR A 155 5.13 28.17 -6.27
N SER A 156 4.62 29.40 -6.42
CA SER A 156 5.46 30.61 -6.62
C SER A 156 6.40 30.85 -5.44
N ALA A 157 5.94 30.65 -4.19
CA ALA A 157 6.79 30.80 -3.01
C ALA A 157 7.90 29.74 -2.96
N LEU A 158 7.59 28.50 -3.32
CA LEU A 158 8.56 27.40 -3.37
C LEU A 158 9.63 27.65 -4.47
N ILE A 159 9.21 28.10 -5.64
CA ILE A 159 10.14 28.47 -6.74
C ILE A 159 11.10 29.56 -6.26
N ARG A 160 10.60 30.66 -5.67
CA ARG A 160 11.46 31.74 -5.15
C ARG A 160 12.41 31.22 -4.07
N ARG A 161 11.93 30.39 -3.12
CA ARG A 161 12.76 29.81 -2.07
C ARG A 161 13.88 28.93 -2.63
N TYR A 162 13.56 28.08 -3.62
CA TYR A 162 14.54 27.24 -4.28
C TYR A 162 15.60 28.09 -5.01
N ARG A 163 15.17 29.07 -5.82
CA ARG A 163 16.09 29.98 -6.55
C ARG A 163 17.03 30.68 -5.59
N LYS A 164 16.49 31.25 -4.49
CA LYS A 164 17.32 31.91 -3.46
C LYS A 164 18.34 30.93 -2.85
N GLY A 165 17.94 29.72 -2.53
CA GLY A 165 18.84 28.69 -2.01
C GLY A 165 19.94 28.26 -3.00
N ARG A 166 19.70 28.47 -4.30
CA ARG A 166 20.69 28.25 -5.40
C ARG A 166 21.50 29.50 -5.73
N GLY A 167 21.37 30.60 -4.99
CA GLY A 167 22.03 31.85 -5.25
C GLY A 167 21.53 32.59 -6.49
N ARG A 168 20.30 32.33 -6.94
CA ARG A 168 19.66 32.97 -8.10
C ARG A 168 18.67 34.03 -7.64
N ALA A 169 18.65 35.16 -8.38
CA ALA A 169 17.67 36.22 -8.12
C ALA A 169 16.23 35.75 -8.37
#